data_000bcf48024859926871d5df78825b7a
#
_entry.id   000bcf48024859926871d5df78825b7a
#
_cell.length_a   1.000
_cell.length_b   1.000
_cell.length_c   1.000
_cell.angle_alpha   90.00
_cell.angle_beta   90.00
_cell.angle_gamma   90.00
#
_symmetry.space_group_name_H-M   'P 1'
#
loop_
_entity.id
_entity.type
_entity.pdbx_description
1 polymer ?
#
loop_
_entity_poly.entity_id
_entity_poly.type
_entity_poly.pdbx_seq_one_letter_code
_entity_poly.pdbx_strand_id
1 'polypeptide(L)'
;QMVCGDGVEYLRAMEPAQLIYIDPARRDEHGARTYAIEDCTPDALALRDLLLAKARYVMIKLSPMLDWRKAVDDFAGTVAEVHIVSTGNECKELLLVLDGKAAGATSAVAAADTRAPHVYCVNDDQRLDYDAAAYTRGLRIGDAPLPHELRYLDEPNASIMKAGCFDVVEARFGAVQIGPSSHLFV
;
A
#
# COMPACT_ATOMS: atom_id res chain seq x y z
N GLN A 1 -11.77 -22.51 -13.60
CA GLN A 1 -13.20 -22.37 -13.97
C GLN A 1 -13.50 -20.90 -14.15
N MET A 2 -14.17 -20.53 -15.23
CA MET A 2 -14.67 -19.17 -15.47
C MET A 2 -16.17 -19.14 -15.21
N VAL A 3 -16.62 -18.14 -14.45
CA VAL A 3 -18.04 -17.90 -14.18
C VAL A 3 -18.39 -16.50 -14.69
N CYS A 4 -19.45 -16.39 -15.49
CA CYS A 4 -19.96 -15.12 -15.96
C CYS A 4 -21.17 -14.72 -15.10
N GLY A 5 -21.11 -13.58 -14.43
CA GLY A 5 -22.17 -13.11 -13.55
C GLY A 5 -21.72 -11.92 -12.69
N ASP A 6 -22.59 -11.51 -11.79
CA ASP A 6 -22.29 -10.48 -10.80
C ASP A 6 -21.26 -11.03 -9.76
N GLY A 7 -20.13 -10.32 -9.62
CA GLY A 7 -19.05 -10.76 -8.72
C GLY A 7 -19.43 -10.70 -7.24
N VAL A 8 -20.30 -9.77 -6.84
CA VAL A 8 -20.73 -9.63 -5.45
C VAL A 8 -21.73 -10.74 -5.10
N GLU A 9 -22.63 -11.09 -6.00
CA GLU A 9 -23.52 -12.24 -5.81
C GLU A 9 -22.73 -13.55 -5.74
N TYR A 10 -21.74 -13.71 -6.62
CA TYR A 10 -20.82 -14.84 -6.57
C TYR A 10 -20.07 -14.92 -5.23
N LEU A 11 -19.53 -13.78 -4.75
CA LEU A 11 -18.84 -13.69 -3.46
C LEU A 11 -19.74 -14.14 -2.30
N ARG A 12 -21.02 -13.77 -2.31
CA ARG A 12 -21.98 -14.20 -1.27
C ARG A 12 -22.20 -15.72 -1.27
N ALA A 13 -22.26 -16.31 -2.46
CA ALA A 13 -22.60 -17.74 -2.64
C ALA A 13 -21.39 -18.67 -2.60
N MET A 14 -20.18 -18.19 -2.84
CA MET A 14 -18.98 -19.04 -2.94
C MET A 14 -18.59 -19.68 -1.61
N GLU A 15 -17.98 -20.85 -1.68
CA GLU A 15 -17.30 -21.47 -0.55
C GLU A 15 -16.06 -20.66 -0.14
N PRO A 16 -15.63 -20.75 1.13
CA PRO A 16 -14.43 -20.07 1.59
C PRO A 16 -13.19 -20.42 0.77
N ALA A 17 -12.37 -19.41 0.50
CA ALA A 17 -11.13 -19.51 -0.26
C ALA A 17 -9.90 -19.16 0.60
N GLN A 18 -8.71 -19.51 0.13
CA GLN A 18 -7.46 -19.09 0.75
C GLN A 18 -7.18 -17.61 0.46
N LEU A 19 -7.41 -17.20 -0.79
CA LEU A 19 -7.17 -15.86 -1.29
C LEU A 19 -8.33 -15.43 -2.20
N ILE A 20 -8.78 -14.21 -2.02
CA ILE A 20 -9.63 -13.50 -2.97
C ILE A 20 -8.81 -12.34 -3.52
N TYR A 21 -8.77 -12.21 -4.85
CA TYR A 21 -8.22 -11.04 -5.54
C TYR A 21 -9.36 -10.25 -6.18
N ILE A 22 -9.36 -8.93 -5.96
CA ILE A 22 -10.30 -8.02 -6.58
C ILE A 22 -9.58 -6.83 -7.23
N ASP A 23 -10.11 -6.38 -8.35
CA ASP A 23 -9.65 -5.21 -9.09
C ASP A 23 -10.86 -4.31 -9.37
N PRO A 24 -11.28 -3.48 -8.39
CA PRO A 24 -12.46 -2.64 -8.54
C PRO A 24 -12.29 -1.61 -9.67
N ALA A 25 -13.30 -1.47 -10.52
CA ALA A 25 -13.27 -0.49 -11.60
C ALA A 25 -13.34 0.94 -11.04
N ARG A 26 -12.46 1.82 -11.50
CA ARG A 26 -12.37 3.24 -11.12
C ARG A 26 -13.34 4.12 -11.90
N ARG A 27 -14.59 3.73 -11.97
CA ARG A 27 -15.63 4.51 -12.63
C ARG A 27 -16.86 4.52 -11.76
N ASP A 28 -17.40 5.73 -11.56
CA ASP A 28 -18.70 5.88 -10.95
C ASP A 28 -19.82 5.35 -11.87
N GLU A 29 -21.05 5.36 -11.38
CA GLU A 29 -22.23 4.93 -12.15
C GLU A 29 -22.42 5.75 -13.44
N HIS A 30 -21.78 6.92 -13.56
CA HIS A 30 -21.84 7.80 -14.71
C HIS A 30 -20.62 7.68 -15.64
N GLY A 31 -19.64 6.78 -15.31
CA GLY A 31 -18.46 6.53 -16.11
C GLY A 31 -17.33 7.55 -15.91
N ALA A 32 -17.45 8.49 -14.96
CA ALA A 32 -16.38 9.40 -14.61
C ALA A 32 -15.26 8.68 -13.83
N ARG A 33 -14.02 9.15 -13.94
CA ARG A 33 -12.91 8.63 -13.14
C ARG A 33 -13.06 9.08 -11.69
N THR A 34 -12.97 8.13 -10.78
CA THR A 34 -12.99 8.41 -9.35
C THR A 34 -11.61 8.27 -8.73
N TYR A 35 -11.40 8.99 -7.62
CA TYR A 35 -10.16 9.00 -6.85
C TYR A 35 -10.35 8.48 -5.42
N ALA A 36 -11.56 8.05 -5.04
CA ALA A 36 -11.84 7.46 -3.75
C ALA A 36 -12.14 5.96 -3.88
N ILE A 37 -11.84 5.18 -2.86
CA ILE A 37 -12.04 3.72 -2.87
C ILE A 37 -13.54 3.40 -2.85
N GLU A 38 -14.30 4.16 -2.09
CA GLU A 38 -15.76 4.05 -1.97
C GLU A 38 -16.52 4.28 -3.27
N ASP A 39 -15.92 5.04 -4.20
CA ASP A 39 -16.53 5.32 -5.51
C ASP A 39 -16.19 4.23 -6.56
N CYS A 40 -15.38 3.25 -6.21
CA CYS A 40 -15.05 2.14 -7.11
C CYS A 40 -16.18 1.12 -7.17
N THR A 41 -16.27 0.40 -8.28
CA THR A 41 -17.25 -0.68 -8.44
C THR A 41 -16.54 -2.02 -8.61
N PRO A 42 -16.78 -3.01 -7.71
CA PRO A 42 -17.56 -2.89 -6.48
C PRO A 42 -16.84 -2.05 -5.40
N ASP A 43 -17.60 -1.47 -4.46
CA ASP A 43 -17.06 -0.78 -3.30
C ASP A 43 -16.35 -1.78 -2.37
N ALA A 44 -15.02 -1.76 -2.39
CA ALA A 44 -14.21 -2.70 -1.62
C ALA A 44 -14.28 -2.43 -0.10
N LEU A 45 -14.54 -1.20 0.32
CA LEU A 45 -14.69 -0.86 1.75
C LEU A 45 -15.99 -1.42 2.30
N ALA A 46 -17.10 -1.23 1.57
CA ALA A 46 -18.40 -1.81 1.95
C ALA A 46 -18.39 -3.35 1.95
N LEU A 47 -17.57 -3.96 1.11
CA LEU A 47 -17.43 -5.42 1.00
C LEU A 47 -16.38 -6.02 1.94
N ARG A 48 -15.59 -5.21 2.67
CA ARG A 48 -14.47 -5.67 3.48
C ARG A 48 -14.82 -6.87 4.38
N ASP A 49 -15.86 -6.74 5.16
CA ASP A 49 -16.22 -7.77 6.16
C ASP A 49 -16.70 -9.07 5.48
N LEU A 50 -17.41 -8.96 4.36
CA LEU A 50 -17.81 -10.12 3.57
C LEU A 50 -16.60 -10.81 2.92
N LEU A 51 -15.67 -10.05 2.36
CA LEU A 51 -14.44 -10.57 1.77
C LEU A 51 -13.61 -11.32 2.81
N LEU A 52 -13.42 -10.74 4.00
CA LEU A 52 -12.68 -11.37 5.10
C LEU A 52 -13.39 -12.57 5.73
N ALA A 53 -14.72 -12.64 5.64
CA ALA A 53 -15.47 -13.82 6.03
C ALA A 53 -15.33 -14.98 5.03
N LYS A 54 -15.05 -14.66 3.75
CA LYS A 54 -14.95 -15.64 2.66
C LYS A 54 -13.51 -16.03 2.34
N ALA A 55 -12.50 -15.27 2.77
CA ALA A 55 -11.11 -15.65 2.52
C ALA A 55 -10.19 -15.32 3.69
N ARG A 56 -9.11 -16.13 3.81
CA ARG A 56 -8.03 -15.86 4.75
C ARG A 56 -7.30 -14.56 4.38
N TYR A 57 -7.01 -14.38 3.11
CA TYR A 57 -6.35 -13.20 2.57
C TYR A 57 -7.22 -12.57 1.48
N VAL A 58 -7.23 -11.26 1.45
CA VAL A 58 -7.87 -10.50 0.38
C VAL A 58 -6.85 -9.56 -0.22
N MET A 59 -6.58 -9.70 -1.51
CA MET A 59 -5.71 -8.81 -2.25
C MET A 59 -6.56 -7.85 -3.09
N ILE A 60 -6.39 -6.56 -2.85
CA ILE A 60 -7.14 -5.49 -3.53
C ILE A 60 -6.17 -4.70 -4.38
N LYS A 61 -6.41 -4.66 -5.69
CA LYS A 61 -5.66 -3.79 -6.60
C LYS A 61 -6.29 -2.40 -6.64
N LEU A 62 -5.48 -1.40 -6.39
CA LEU A 62 -5.87 -0.01 -6.37
C LEU A 62 -5.04 0.82 -7.36
N SER A 63 -5.54 2.00 -7.68
CA SER A 63 -4.80 2.97 -8.47
C SER A 63 -3.52 3.43 -7.76
N PRO A 64 -2.38 3.53 -8.47
CA PRO A 64 -1.18 4.13 -7.92
C PRO A 64 -1.34 5.63 -7.59
N MET A 65 -2.42 6.27 -8.03
CA MET A 65 -2.71 7.68 -7.69
C MET A 65 -3.25 7.85 -6.27
N LEU A 66 -3.80 6.79 -5.66
CA LEU A 66 -4.34 6.85 -4.29
C LEU A 66 -3.21 7.02 -3.26
N ASP A 67 -3.49 7.75 -2.20
CA ASP A 67 -2.62 7.77 -1.01
C ASP A 67 -2.73 6.41 -0.30
N TRP A 68 -1.62 5.66 -0.28
CA TRP A 68 -1.61 4.33 0.29
C TRP A 68 -1.82 4.34 1.82
N ARG A 69 -1.39 5.40 2.51
CA ARG A 69 -1.58 5.52 3.97
C ARG A 69 -3.05 5.73 4.30
N LYS A 70 -3.69 6.64 3.56
CA LYS A 70 -5.14 6.83 3.70
C LYS A 70 -5.89 5.54 3.37
N ALA A 71 -5.50 4.83 2.31
CA ALA A 71 -6.11 3.55 1.95
C ALA A 71 -5.97 2.51 3.08
N VAL A 72 -4.82 2.43 3.75
CA VAL A 72 -4.61 1.56 4.93
C VAL A 72 -5.54 1.96 6.08
N ASP A 73 -5.65 3.25 6.37
CA ASP A 73 -6.52 3.78 7.44
C ASP A 73 -8.00 3.47 7.16
N ASP A 74 -8.45 3.61 5.92
CA ASP A 74 -9.83 3.33 5.49
C ASP A 74 -10.21 1.84 5.72
N PHE A 75 -9.26 0.91 5.63
CA PHE A 75 -9.47 -0.51 5.92
C PHE A 75 -9.30 -0.89 7.42
N ALA A 76 -9.16 0.10 8.30
CA ALA A 76 -9.27 -0.04 9.75
C ALA A 76 -8.48 -1.21 10.38
N GLY A 77 -7.16 -1.25 10.15
CA GLY A 77 -6.25 -2.21 10.81
C GLY A 77 -6.31 -3.64 10.26
N THR A 78 -7.03 -3.89 9.16
CA THR A 78 -7.08 -5.21 8.52
C THR A 78 -5.96 -5.41 7.49
N VAL A 79 -5.27 -4.35 7.07
CA VAL A 79 -4.18 -4.42 6.08
C VAL A 79 -2.92 -4.97 6.73
N ALA A 80 -2.45 -6.11 6.23
CA ALA A 80 -1.21 -6.75 6.65
C ALA A 80 -0.02 -6.32 5.79
N GLU A 81 -0.24 -6.13 4.49
CA GLU A 81 0.82 -5.78 3.54
C GLU A 81 0.35 -4.73 2.54
N VAL A 82 1.29 -3.87 2.14
CA VAL A 82 1.14 -2.88 1.06
C VAL A 82 2.22 -3.16 0.03
N HIS A 83 1.83 -3.35 -1.23
CA HIS A 83 2.77 -3.50 -2.34
C HIS A 83 2.64 -2.33 -3.30
N ILE A 84 3.70 -1.58 -3.46
CA ILE A 84 3.84 -0.47 -4.41
C ILE A 84 4.69 -0.97 -5.56
N VAL A 85 4.04 -1.23 -6.69
CA VAL A 85 4.67 -1.91 -7.83
C VAL A 85 4.91 -0.93 -8.96
N SER A 86 6.15 -0.85 -9.38
CA SER A 86 6.63 -0.06 -10.51
C SER A 86 7.31 -0.95 -11.53
N THR A 87 7.26 -0.55 -12.79
CA THR A 87 8.04 -1.14 -13.88
C THR A 87 8.53 -0.05 -14.81
N GLY A 88 9.77 -0.16 -15.30
CA GLY A 88 10.40 0.89 -16.09
C GLY A 88 10.42 2.24 -15.37
N ASN A 89 10.56 2.24 -14.04
CA ASN A 89 10.53 3.43 -13.18
C ASN A 89 9.21 4.22 -13.24
N GLU A 90 8.09 3.55 -13.49
CA GLU A 90 6.74 4.13 -13.44
C GLU A 90 5.86 3.31 -12.48
N CYS A 91 5.26 3.95 -11.48
CA CYS A 91 4.37 3.29 -10.53
C CYS A 91 3.07 2.85 -11.25
N LYS A 92 2.84 1.55 -11.30
CA LYS A 92 1.73 0.93 -12.03
C LYS A 92 0.58 0.53 -11.13
N GLU A 93 0.89 -0.08 -9.98
CA GLU A 93 -0.12 -0.69 -9.13
C GLU A 93 0.16 -0.39 -7.65
N LEU A 94 -0.92 -0.25 -6.91
CA LEU A 94 -0.95 -0.30 -5.45
C LEU A 94 -1.79 -1.53 -5.06
N LEU A 95 -1.19 -2.49 -4.35
CA LEU A 95 -1.89 -3.67 -3.87
C LEU A 95 -1.96 -3.63 -2.34
N LEU A 96 -3.14 -3.82 -1.78
CA LEU A 96 -3.33 -4.05 -0.35
C LEU A 96 -3.64 -5.52 -0.11
N VAL A 97 -2.99 -6.12 0.89
CA VAL A 97 -3.31 -7.47 1.35
C VAL A 97 -3.92 -7.37 2.74
N LEU A 98 -5.19 -7.74 2.86
CA LEU A 98 -5.91 -7.84 4.12
C LEU A 98 -5.75 -9.25 4.69
N ASP A 99 -5.60 -9.38 6.02
CA ASP A 99 -5.56 -10.67 6.73
C ASP A 99 -6.80 -10.84 7.63
N GLY A 100 -7.63 -11.82 7.32
CA GLY A 100 -8.84 -12.14 8.08
C GLY A 100 -8.61 -12.55 9.54
N LYS A 101 -7.38 -12.99 9.90
CA LYS A 101 -7.07 -13.27 11.33
C LYS A 101 -6.87 -11.99 12.13
N ALA A 102 -6.42 -10.91 11.51
CA ALA A 102 -6.32 -9.61 12.16
C ALA A 102 -7.70 -9.04 12.51
N ALA A 103 -8.70 -9.32 11.67
CA ALA A 103 -10.11 -8.91 11.91
C ALA A 103 -10.82 -9.71 13.01
N GLY A 104 -10.35 -10.93 13.34
CA GLY A 104 -10.96 -11.83 14.33
C GLY A 104 -10.61 -11.55 15.79
N ALA A 105 -9.77 -10.57 16.08
CA ALA A 105 -9.47 -10.14 17.46
C ALA A 105 -10.58 -9.22 17.99
N THR A 106 -11.80 -9.76 18.13
CA THR A 106 -12.94 -9.10 18.79
C THR A 106 -12.76 -9.11 20.31
N SER A 107 -11.71 -8.45 20.80
CA SER A 107 -11.61 -8.07 22.20
C SER A 107 -11.41 -6.56 22.26
N ALA A 108 -12.19 -5.88 23.07
CA ALA A 108 -12.10 -4.44 23.31
C ALA A 108 -10.72 -3.97 23.82
N VAL A 109 -9.78 -4.88 24.03
CA VAL A 109 -8.38 -4.63 24.38
C VAL A 109 -7.48 -4.59 23.13
N ALA A 110 -7.92 -5.12 21.98
CA ALA A 110 -7.16 -5.15 20.72
C ALA A 110 -7.31 -3.87 19.87
N ALA A 111 -8.14 -2.92 20.29
CA ALA A 111 -8.30 -1.63 19.60
C ALA A 111 -7.07 -0.71 19.70
N ALA A 112 -6.02 -1.13 20.41
CA ALA A 112 -4.76 -0.39 20.53
C ALA A 112 -3.61 -0.98 19.70
N ASP A 113 -3.79 -2.17 19.09
CA ASP A 113 -2.78 -2.83 18.25
C ASP A 113 -3.20 -2.75 16.77
N THR A 114 -3.30 -1.53 16.25
CA THR A 114 -3.32 -1.31 14.81
C THR A 114 -1.93 -1.70 14.29
N ARG A 115 -1.78 -2.97 13.97
CA ARG A 115 -0.54 -3.51 13.40
C ARG A 115 -0.28 -2.76 12.11
N ALA A 116 0.75 -1.93 12.14
CA ALA A 116 1.18 -1.23 10.94
C ALA A 116 1.58 -2.27 9.87
N PRO A 117 1.18 -2.07 8.61
CA PRO A 117 1.46 -3.03 7.55
C PRO A 117 2.94 -3.14 7.23
N HIS A 118 3.35 -4.27 6.69
CA HIS A 118 4.64 -4.39 6.02
C HIS A 118 4.54 -3.82 4.59
N VAL A 119 5.48 -2.97 4.21
CA VAL A 119 5.46 -2.25 2.92
C VAL A 119 6.54 -2.79 2.00
N TYR A 120 6.15 -3.13 0.79
CA TYR A 120 7.01 -3.59 -0.29
C TYR A 120 7.05 -2.55 -1.41
N CYS A 121 8.24 -2.03 -1.72
CA CYS A 121 8.53 -1.19 -2.86
C CYS A 121 9.24 -2.03 -3.92
N VAL A 122 8.60 -2.25 -5.05
CA VAL A 122 9.13 -3.08 -6.13
C VAL A 122 9.24 -2.24 -7.40
N ASN A 123 10.40 -2.26 -8.05
CA ASN A 123 10.60 -1.67 -9.37
C ASN A 123 11.42 -2.64 -10.22
N ASP A 124 10.77 -3.32 -11.15
CA ASP A 124 11.34 -4.41 -11.94
C ASP A 124 11.96 -5.49 -11.02
N ASP A 125 13.28 -5.67 -11.04
CA ASP A 125 14.03 -6.60 -10.19
C ASP A 125 14.51 -5.99 -8.85
N GLN A 126 14.34 -4.69 -8.66
CA GLN A 126 14.70 -4.00 -7.43
C GLN A 126 13.60 -4.12 -6.37
N ARG A 127 13.99 -4.39 -5.14
CA ARG A 127 13.07 -4.47 -4.02
C ARG A 127 13.63 -3.80 -2.77
N LEU A 128 12.81 -2.99 -2.13
CA LEU A 128 12.97 -2.46 -0.78
C LEU A 128 11.72 -2.78 0.02
N ASP A 129 11.87 -3.29 1.24
CA ASP A 129 10.73 -3.54 2.12
C ASP A 129 11.03 -3.11 3.56
N TYR A 130 9.98 -2.76 4.30
CA TYR A 130 10.09 -2.28 5.68
C TYR A 130 8.75 -2.40 6.42
N ASP A 131 8.82 -2.45 7.76
CA ASP A 131 7.63 -2.34 8.60
C ASP A 131 7.23 -0.87 8.74
N ALA A 132 5.98 -0.53 8.42
CA ALA A 132 5.50 0.84 8.52
C ALA A 132 5.54 1.41 9.94
N ALA A 133 5.52 0.54 10.99
CA ALA A 133 5.71 0.93 12.38
C ALA A 133 7.14 1.36 12.71
N ALA A 134 8.13 0.81 12.01
CA ALA A 134 9.53 1.18 12.18
C ALA A 134 9.86 2.54 11.52
N TYR A 135 8.93 3.05 10.71
CA TYR A 135 9.00 4.35 10.08
C TYR A 135 8.67 5.44 11.12
N THR A 136 9.64 5.82 11.90
CA THR A 136 9.61 7.11 12.57
C THR A 136 9.92 8.16 11.50
N ARG A 137 8.96 9.03 11.24
CA ARG A 137 9.09 10.18 10.33
C ARG A 137 10.33 10.96 10.73
N GLY A 138 11.43 10.61 10.04
CA GLY A 138 12.77 10.66 10.52
C GLY A 138 13.29 12.01 10.91
N LEU A 139 14.35 11.95 11.60
CA LEU A 139 15.37 12.98 11.69
C LEU A 139 15.67 13.48 10.27
N ARG A 140 14.99 14.56 9.89
CA ARG A 140 15.31 15.28 8.66
C ARG A 140 16.72 15.80 8.82
N ILE A 141 17.67 15.26 8.10
CA ILE A 141 19.04 15.77 8.03
C ILE A 141 19.06 17.07 7.21
N GLY A 142 18.01 17.89 7.33
CA GLY A 142 17.97 19.20 6.68
C GLY A 142 19.03 20.21 7.21
N ASP A 143 19.70 19.87 8.31
CA ASP A 143 20.68 20.74 8.96
C ASP A 143 22.12 20.17 8.94
N ALA A 144 22.33 18.97 8.37
CA ALA A 144 23.68 18.44 8.22
C ALA A 144 24.33 19.11 6.98
N PRO A 145 25.55 19.64 7.13
CA PRO A 145 26.26 20.15 5.97
C PRO A 145 26.50 19.02 4.98
N LEU A 146 26.18 19.26 3.69
CA LEU A 146 26.49 18.31 2.63
C LEU A 146 28.00 18.03 2.61
N PRO A 147 28.42 16.80 2.32
CA PRO A 147 29.83 16.46 2.16
C PRO A 147 30.48 17.38 1.12
N HIS A 148 31.70 17.83 1.41
CA HIS A 148 32.42 18.71 0.49
C HIS A 148 32.78 18.08 -0.87
N GLU A 149 32.78 16.73 -0.92
CA GLU A 149 33.04 15.96 -2.14
C GLU A 149 31.84 15.08 -2.45
N LEU A 150 30.89 15.61 -3.20
CA LEU A 150 29.78 14.85 -3.76
C LEU A 150 30.25 14.14 -5.02
N ARG A 151 30.19 12.81 -5.04
CA ARG A 151 30.55 12.00 -6.22
C ARG A 151 29.35 11.55 -7.01
N TYR A 152 28.22 11.35 -6.33
CA TYR A 152 26.98 10.84 -6.90
C TYR A 152 25.81 11.67 -6.39
N LEU A 153 24.80 11.76 -7.22
CA LEU A 153 23.51 12.32 -6.91
C LEU A 153 22.48 11.29 -7.33
N ASP A 154 21.77 10.74 -6.37
CA ASP A 154 20.86 9.64 -6.57
C ASP A 154 19.40 10.08 -6.39
N GLU A 155 18.51 9.56 -7.21
CA GLU A 155 17.07 9.69 -7.10
C GLU A 155 16.47 8.29 -6.90
N PRO A 156 15.67 8.07 -5.84
CA PRO A 156 15.00 6.79 -5.64
C PRO A 156 14.03 6.46 -6.77
N ASN A 157 13.85 5.16 -7.04
CA ASN A 157 12.90 4.73 -8.06
C ASN A 157 11.45 5.06 -7.68
N ALA A 158 10.55 4.96 -8.66
CA ALA A 158 9.15 5.39 -8.54
C ALA A 158 8.38 4.70 -7.39
N SER A 159 8.69 3.44 -7.05
CA SER A 159 8.03 2.74 -5.93
C SER A 159 8.43 3.32 -4.58
N ILE A 160 9.71 3.64 -4.38
CA ILE A 160 10.24 4.29 -3.17
C ILE A 160 9.70 5.72 -3.07
N MET A 161 9.67 6.45 -4.19
CA MET A 161 9.09 7.78 -4.27
C MET A 161 7.62 7.78 -3.85
N LYS A 162 6.84 6.83 -4.35
CA LYS A 162 5.44 6.64 -3.98
C LYS A 162 5.25 6.25 -2.52
N ALA A 163 6.14 5.41 -1.99
CA ALA A 163 6.14 5.03 -0.57
C ALA A 163 6.45 6.22 0.34
N GLY A 164 7.29 7.14 -0.11
CA GLY A 164 7.80 8.27 0.66
C GLY A 164 8.60 7.83 1.88
N CYS A 165 9.34 6.72 1.78
CA CYS A 165 10.11 6.11 2.87
C CYS A 165 11.59 6.55 2.83
N PHE A 166 11.82 7.85 2.78
CA PHE A 166 13.15 8.42 2.55
C PHE A 166 14.13 8.16 3.70
N ASP A 167 13.67 8.15 4.95
CA ASP A 167 14.46 7.77 6.12
C ASP A 167 14.85 6.28 6.13
N VAL A 168 14.02 5.41 5.53
CA VAL A 168 14.42 4.01 5.31
C VAL A 168 15.56 3.93 4.29
N VAL A 169 15.52 4.77 3.23
CA VAL A 169 16.62 4.88 2.26
C VAL A 169 17.90 5.36 2.95
N GLU A 170 17.82 6.44 3.73
CA GLU A 170 18.96 6.97 4.48
C GLU A 170 19.56 5.92 5.41
N ALA A 171 18.71 5.25 6.20
CA ALA A 171 19.17 4.26 7.17
C ALA A 171 19.78 3.01 6.51
N ARG A 172 19.22 2.56 5.39
CA ARG A 172 19.63 1.32 4.73
C ARG A 172 20.87 1.49 3.83
N PHE A 173 20.98 2.63 3.16
CA PHE A 173 22.03 2.86 2.17
C PHE A 173 23.11 3.85 2.64
N GLY A 174 22.91 4.48 3.81
CA GLY A 174 23.82 5.52 4.29
C GLY A 174 23.79 6.79 3.45
N ALA A 175 22.73 6.95 2.64
CA ALA A 175 22.52 8.14 1.82
C ALA A 175 22.02 9.31 2.68
N VAL A 176 22.16 10.52 2.20
CA VAL A 176 21.71 11.74 2.87
C VAL A 176 20.82 12.52 1.93
N GLN A 177 19.58 12.79 2.33
CA GLN A 177 18.66 13.64 1.57
C GLN A 177 19.19 15.08 1.55
N ILE A 178 19.34 15.69 0.36
CA ILE A 178 19.96 17.02 0.22
C ILE A 178 19.09 18.17 0.73
N GLY A 179 17.83 17.92 1.08
CA GLY A 179 16.94 18.93 1.66
C GLY A 179 15.55 18.37 1.97
N PRO A 180 14.80 19.01 2.87
CA PRO A 180 13.55 18.48 3.42
C PRO A 180 12.42 18.31 2.39
N SER A 181 12.52 18.95 1.25
CA SER A 181 11.54 18.84 0.14
C SER A 181 12.20 18.32 -1.13
N SER A 182 13.43 17.82 -1.04
CA SER A 182 14.14 17.20 -2.15
C SER A 182 13.85 15.69 -2.20
N HIS A 183 13.88 15.13 -3.40
CA HIS A 183 13.87 13.69 -3.62
C HIS A 183 15.26 13.16 -4.00
N LEU A 184 16.29 14.03 -3.90
CA LEU A 184 17.65 13.72 -4.24
C LEU A 184 18.49 13.38 -3.01
N PHE A 185 19.41 12.44 -3.18
CA PHE A 185 20.28 11.91 -2.14
C PHE A 185 21.75 11.96 -2.59
N VAL A 186 22.64 11.98 -1.61
CA VAL A 186 24.09 11.95 -1.80
C VAL A 186 24.72 10.93 -0.85
#